data_6a4ec1365cacaf687b35bd46e5e0e2e1
#
_entry.id   6a4ec1365cacaf687b35bd46e5e0e2e1
#
_cell.length_a   1.000
_cell.length_b   1.000
_cell.length_c   1.000
_cell.angle_alpha   90.00
_cell.angle_beta   90.00
_cell.angle_gamma   90.00
#
_symmetry.space_group_name_H-M   'P 1'
#
loop_
_entity.id
_entity.type
_entity.pdbx_description
1 polymer ?
#
loop_
_entity_poly.entity_id
_entity_poly.type
_entity_poly.pdbx_seq_one_letter_code
_entity_poly.pdbx_strand_id
1 'polypeptide(L)'
;DKQRGGVFWSPSNQDVHGILGTARPISYFDGEIDHEANRLNQADIATFIPARLSQNAHGQMAANGRILWGNHTTSSDPLWRFVNVVRTRAALEKTIINNLRPWANDENLTGQHVIAITRSLTSFLDDMIARGALLGGRVWFDRDLNSNSTLQLGKLRVEFDAEEVPPLEDLSFGSRRNSAYFDRLAQDIQKKMTYQFGDTLETYRKAARS
;
A
#
# COMPACT_ATOMS: atom_id res chain seq x y z
N ASP A 1 -9.84 -9.63 -6.12
CA ASP A 1 -8.52 -9.07 -6.39
C ASP A 1 -7.54 -10.08 -6.99
N LYS A 2 -7.96 -10.68 -8.10
CA LYS A 2 -7.18 -11.72 -8.79
C LYS A 2 -5.90 -11.18 -9.44
N GLN A 3 -5.84 -9.90 -9.77
CA GLN A 3 -4.69 -9.31 -10.46
C GLN A 3 -3.50 -9.02 -9.54
N ARG A 4 -3.75 -8.73 -8.27
CA ARG A 4 -2.69 -8.45 -7.27
C ARG A 4 -2.43 -9.59 -6.30
N GLY A 5 -3.21 -10.68 -6.37
CA GLY A 5 -2.94 -11.92 -5.64
C GLY A 5 -3.21 -11.89 -4.14
N GLY A 6 -4.13 -11.04 -3.64
CA GLY A 6 -4.43 -11.08 -2.22
C GLY A 6 -5.52 -10.13 -1.74
N VAL A 7 -6.00 -10.40 -0.54
CA VAL A 7 -7.05 -9.60 0.15
C VAL A 7 -6.50 -8.32 0.80
N PHE A 8 -5.18 -8.23 0.92
CA PHE A 8 -4.48 -7.13 1.60
C PHE A 8 -4.32 -5.86 0.76
N TRP A 9 -4.71 -5.88 -0.52
CA TRP A 9 -4.73 -4.70 -1.35
C TRP A 9 -6.04 -3.93 -1.20
N SER A 10 -5.95 -2.59 -1.29
CA SER A 10 -7.13 -1.73 -1.32
C SER A 10 -8.04 -2.10 -2.49
N PRO A 11 -9.36 -2.19 -2.28
CA PRO A 11 -10.32 -2.39 -3.38
C PRO A 11 -10.56 -1.11 -4.18
N SER A 12 -10.18 0.06 -3.68
CA SER A 12 -10.35 1.34 -4.37
C SER A 12 -9.48 1.42 -5.62
N ASN A 13 -9.91 2.22 -6.58
CA ASN A 13 -9.26 2.43 -7.87
C ASN A 13 -9.07 1.14 -8.69
N GLN A 14 -10.03 0.22 -8.58
CA GLN A 14 -10.07 -1.03 -9.34
C GLN A 14 -11.27 -1.05 -10.26
N ASP A 15 -11.09 -1.66 -11.44
CA ASP A 15 -12.19 -1.85 -12.39
C ASP A 15 -13.25 -2.77 -11.82
N VAL A 16 -14.50 -2.39 -12.00
CA VAL A 16 -15.65 -3.19 -11.60
C VAL A 16 -16.42 -3.61 -12.84
N HIS A 17 -16.55 -4.92 -13.02
CA HIS A 17 -17.29 -5.52 -14.12
C HIS A 17 -18.73 -5.84 -13.71
N GLY A 18 -19.64 -5.78 -14.67
CA GLY A 18 -21.04 -6.16 -14.48
C GLY A 18 -21.92 -5.05 -13.90
N ILE A 19 -21.38 -3.84 -13.70
CA ILE A 19 -22.16 -2.67 -13.29
C ILE A 19 -22.46 -1.82 -14.51
N LEU A 20 -23.76 -1.63 -14.83
CA LEU A 20 -24.20 -0.81 -15.95
C LEU A 20 -24.07 0.69 -15.66
N GLY A 21 -24.27 1.08 -14.41
CA GLY A 21 -24.18 2.48 -14.00
C GLY A 21 -24.56 2.70 -12.55
N THR A 22 -24.53 3.94 -12.17
CA THR A 22 -25.06 4.46 -10.88
C THR A 22 -26.42 5.11 -11.14
N ALA A 23 -27.25 5.23 -10.11
CA ALA A 23 -28.57 5.87 -10.21
C ALA A 23 -28.48 7.30 -10.74
N ARG A 24 -27.39 8.01 -10.46
CA ARG A 24 -27.06 9.31 -11.05
C ARG A 24 -25.54 9.41 -11.27
N PRO A 25 -25.08 10.30 -12.15
CA PRO A 25 -23.65 10.62 -12.27
C PRO A 25 -23.11 11.19 -10.96
N ILE A 26 -21.91 10.77 -10.59
CA ILE A 26 -21.16 11.31 -9.47
C ILE A 26 -20.00 12.11 -10.03
N SER A 27 -19.79 13.33 -9.55
CA SER A 27 -18.71 14.16 -10.04
C SER A 27 -17.36 13.63 -9.56
N TYR A 28 -16.44 13.55 -10.50
CA TYR A 28 -15.06 13.19 -10.27
C TYR A 28 -14.17 13.99 -11.22
N PHE A 29 -13.09 14.52 -10.71
CA PHE A 29 -12.12 15.25 -11.49
C PHE A 29 -10.70 14.97 -11.01
N ASP A 30 -9.83 14.56 -11.93
CA ASP A 30 -8.41 14.32 -11.62
C ASP A 30 -7.71 15.65 -11.35
N GLY A 31 -7.00 15.72 -10.22
CA GLY A 31 -6.23 16.91 -9.82
C GLY A 31 -7.01 17.90 -8.94
N GLU A 32 -8.26 17.65 -8.64
CA GLU A 32 -9.03 18.41 -7.66
C GLU A 32 -9.43 17.51 -6.49
N ILE A 33 -9.18 17.98 -5.28
CA ILE A 33 -9.51 17.22 -4.06
C ILE A 33 -11.00 17.36 -3.74
N ASP A 34 -11.60 18.52 -4.02
CA ASP A 34 -12.97 18.82 -3.64
C ASP A 34 -13.96 18.45 -4.75
N HIS A 35 -14.22 17.15 -4.93
CA HIS A 35 -15.26 16.63 -5.78
C HIS A 35 -16.17 15.65 -5.02
N GLU A 36 -17.36 15.36 -5.56
CA GLU A 36 -18.39 14.58 -4.87
C GLU A 36 -17.89 13.19 -4.45
N ALA A 37 -17.14 12.50 -5.30
CA ALA A 37 -16.62 11.17 -4.99
C ALA A 37 -15.67 11.18 -3.77
N ASN A 38 -14.84 12.21 -3.61
CA ASN A 38 -13.99 12.36 -2.42
C ASN A 38 -14.79 12.72 -1.18
N ARG A 39 -15.80 13.59 -1.30
CA ARG A 39 -16.69 13.92 -0.17
C ARG A 39 -17.42 12.67 0.32
N LEU A 40 -17.85 11.80 -0.58
CA LEU A 40 -18.46 10.52 -0.24
C LEU A 40 -17.43 9.60 0.47
N ASN A 41 -16.21 9.50 -0.05
CA ASN A 41 -15.16 8.71 0.61
C ASN A 41 -14.83 9.24 2.02
N GLN A 42 -14.78 10.56 2.21
CA GLN A 42 -14.60 11.18 3.53
C GLN A 42 -15.76 10.90 4.49
N ALA A 43 -16.94 10.66 3.96
CA ALA A 43 -18.12 10.24 4.72
C ALA A 43 -18.23 8.71 4.84
N ASP A 44 -17.14 7.97 4.59
CA ASP A 44 -17.05 6.51 4.64
C ASP A 44 -18.01 5.79 3.67
N ILE A 45 -18.32 6.44 2.55
CA ILE A 45 -19.20 5.92 1.50
C ILE A 45 -18.38 5.61 0.26
N ALA A 46 -18.25 4.33 -0.08
CA ALA A 46 -17.69 3.91 -1.35
C ALA A 46 -18.69 4.13 -2.51
N THR A 47 -18.18 4.58 -3.64
CA THR A 47 -18.98 4.85 -4.83
C THR A 47 -18.31 4.36 -6.10
N PHE A 48 -18.96 4.57 -7.24
CA PHE A 48 -18.40 4.21 -8.55
C PHE A 48 -18.23 5.46 -9.39
N ILE A 49 -17.02 5.70 -9.84
CA ILE A 49 -16.70 6.78 -10.77
C ILE A 49 -16.65 6.24 -12.20
N PRO A 50 -16.93 7.07 -13.21
CA PRO A 50 -16.75 6.67 -14.60
C PRO A 50 -15.27 6.38 -14.85
N ALA A 51 -14.98 5.25 -15.49
CA ALA A 51 -13.67 4.98 -16.08
C ALA A 51 -13.49 5.90 -17.29
N ARG A 52 -13.18 7.14 -17.05
CA ARG A 52 -12.70 8.01 -18.13
C ARG A 52 -11.30 7.54 -18.51
N LEU A 53 -10.74 8.00 -19.59
CA LEU A 53 -9.39 7.82 -20.11
C LEU A 53 -8.23 7.68 -19.06
N SER A 54 -8.55 7.65 -17.77
CA SER A 54 -7.62 7.34 -16.70
C SER A 54 -7.33 5.85 -16.66
N GLN A 55 -6.07 5.54 -16.58
CA GLN A 55 -5.59 4.19 -16.33
C GLN A 55 -6.01 3.78 -14.92
N ASN A 56 -6.46 2.54 -14.75
CA ASN A 56 -6.63 1.97 -13.42
C ASN A 56 -5.30 1.91 -12.68
N ALA A 57 -5.30 1.48 -11.41
CA ALA A 57 -4.10 1.37 -10.60
C ALA A 57 -2.97 0.51 -11.22
N HIS A 58 -3.26 -0.26 -12.26
CA HIS A 58 -2.29 -1.10 -13.00
C HIS A 58 -1.87 -0.52 -14.34
N GLY A 59 -2.23 0.70 -14.65
CA GLY A 59 -1.91 1.31 -15.93
C GLY A 59 -2.72 0.81 -17.12
N GLN A 60 -3.76 0.01 -16.89
CA GLN A 60 -4.65 -0.47 -17.93
C GLN A 60 -5.81 0.50 -18.13
N MET A 61 -6.20 0.72 -19.37
CA MET A 61 -7.40 1.49 -19.68
C MET A 61 -8.63 0.68 -19.25
N ALA A 62 -9.47 1.27 -18.42
CA ALA A 62 -10.73 0.66 -18.03
C ALA A 62 -11.66 0.59 -19.25
N ALA A 63 -11.87 -0.63 -19.72
CA ALA A 63 -12.68 -0.89 -20.92
C ALA A 63 -14.15 -0.81 -20.62
N ASN A 64 -14.86 0.09 -20.45
CA ASN A 64 -16.32 0.23 -20.24
C ASN A 64 -16.77 0.47 -18.83
N GLY A 65 -15.99 1.12 -18.07
CA GLY A 65 -16.54 0.80 -16.93
C GLY A 65 -16.74 1.75 -15.85
N ARG A 66 -16.78 1.20 -14.75
CA ARG A 66 -16.84 1.87 -13.47
C ARG A 66 -15.62 1.47 -12.68
N ILE A 67 -15.03 2.42 -12.02
CA ILE A 67 -13.96 2.23 -11.06
C ILE A 67 -14.55 2.38 -9.68
N LEU A 68 -14.23 1.45 -8.77
CA LEU A 68 -14.61 1.60 -7.36
C LEU A 68 -13.78 2.73 -6.74
N TRP A 69 -14.47 3.68 -6.11
CA TRP A 69 -13.85 4.80 -5.41
C TRP A 69 -14.29 4.80 -3.95
N GLY A 70 -13.31 4.65 -3.05
CA GLY A 70 -13.51 4.53 -1.62
C GLY A 70 -12.95 3.23 -1.06
N ASN A 71 -12.37 3.33 0.11
CA ASN A 71 -11.69 2.22 0.80
C ASN A 71 -11.93 2.23 2.31
N HIS A 72 -12.84 3.06 2.79
CA HIS A 72 -13.16 3.16 4.20
C HIS A 72 -14.22 2.15 4.61
N THR A 73 -14.15 1.78 5.88
CA THR A 73 -15.21 1.07 6.60
C THR A 73 -16.08 2.08 7.35
N THR A 74 -17.15 1.63 7.94
CA THR A 74 -18.00 2.45 8.84
C THR A 74 -17.50 2.45 10.29
N SER A 75 -16.27 2.01 10.55
CA SER A 75 -15.70 1.97 11.90
C SER A 75 -15.35 3.38 12.38
N SER A 76 -15.72 3.70 13.61
CA SER A 76 -15.29 4.92 14.28
C SER A 76 -13.85 4.84 14.83
N ASP A 77 -13.27 3.62 14.88
CA ASP A 77 -11.89 3.41 15.30
C ASP A 77 -10.95 3.61 14.11
N PRO A 78 -10.01 4.56 14.17
CA PRO A 78 -9.05 4.83 13.08
C PRO A 78 -8.20 3.62 12.69
N LEU A 79 -7.92 2.70 13.61
CA LEU A 79 -7.15 1.49 13.32
C LEU A 79 -7.88 0.55 12.35
N TRP A 80 -9.21 0.58 12.35
CA TRP A 80 -10.05 -0.25 11.49
C TRP A 80 -10.73 0.52 10.36
N ARG A 81 -10.20 1.69 10.06
CA ARG A 81 -10.78 2.57 9.04
C ARG A 81 -10.75 1.96 7.64
N PHE A 82 -9.70 1.22 7.30
CA PHE A 82 -9.49 0.75 5.93
C PHE A 82 -10.00 -0.68 5.71
N VAL A 83 -10.73 -0.88 4.62
CA VAL A 83 -11.30 -2.18 4.23
C VAL A 83 -10.22 -3.25 4.06
N ASN A 84 -9.07 -2.91 3.46
CA ASN A 84 -7.99 -3.88 3.28
C ASN A 84 -7.36 -4.30 4.63
N VAL A 85 -7.24 -3.41 5.60
CA VAL A 85 -6.75 -3.71 6.96
C VAL A 85 -7.67 -4.74 7.62
N VAL A 86 -8.97 -4.46 7.67
CA VAL A 86 -9.97 -5.37 8.26
C VAL A 86 -9.97 -6.74 7.55
N ARG A 87 -9.92 -6.76 6.21
CA ARG A 87 -9.89 -8.00 5.43
C ARG A 87 -8.60 -8.78 5.64
N THR A 88 -7.47 -8.10 5.77
CA THR A 88 -6.17 -8.74 6.03
C THR A 88 -6.18 -9.38 7.40
N ARG A 89 -6.64 -8.69 8.44
CA ARG A 89 -6.77 -9.25 9.80
C ARG A 89 -7.68 -10.48 9.79
N ALA A 90 -8.84 -10.38 9.21
CA ALA A 90 -9.78 -11.51 9.14
C ALA A 90 -9.21 -12.72 8.37
N ALA A 91 -8.47 -12.47 7.29
CA ALA A 91 -7.82 -13.53 6.52
C ALA A 91 -6.67 -14.17 7.30
N LEU A 92 -5.87 -13.36 8.01
CA LEU A 92 -4.78 -13.82 8.87
C LEU A 92 -5.32 -14.73 9.99
N GLU A 93 -6.30 -14.27 10.76
CA GLU A 93 -6.89 -15.03 11.85
C GLU A 93 -7.54 -16.33 11.36
N LYS A 94 -8.29 -16.26 10.27
CA LYS A 94 -8.88 -17.45 9.65
C LYS A 94 -7.83 -18.47 9.20
N THR A 95 -6.72 -18.00 8.62
CA THR A 95 -5.64 -18.86 8.18
C THR A 95 -4.94 -19.52 9.37
N ILE A 96 -4.68 -18.75 10.44
CA ILE A 96 -4.11 -19.29 11.69
C ILE A 96 -5.03 -20.38 12.26
N ILE A 97 -6.32 -20.11 12.42
CA ILE A 97 -7.28 -21.08 12.94
C ILE A 97 -7.30 -22.36 12.10
N ASN A 98 -7.35 -22.24 10.78
CA ASN A 98 -7.39 -23.39 9.89
C ASN A 98 -6.10 -24.22 9.93
N ASN A 99 -4.94 -23.58 10.04
CA ASN A 99 -3.65 -24.25 10.08
C ASN A 99 -3.36 -24.89 11.45
N LEU A 100 -3.85 -24.30 12.54
CA LEU A 100 -3.65 -24.81 13.90
C LEU A 100 -4.72 -25.83 14.32
N ARG A 101 -5.85 -25.88 13.64
CA ARG A 101 -6.93 -26.82 13.96
C ARG A 101 -6.49 -28.28 14.03
N PRO A 102 -5.62 -28.82 13.16
CA PRO A 102 -5.15 -30.20 13.26
C PRO A 102 -4.33 -30.49 14.51
N TRP A 103 -3.71 -29.45 15.12
CA TRP A 103 -2.90 -29.60 16.33
C TRP A 103 -3.76 -29.65 17.60
N ALA A 104 -4.99 -29.15 17.54
CA ALA A 104 -5.90 -29.13 18.67
C ALA A 104 -6.61 -30.48 18.79
N ASN A 105 -6.60 -31.05 19.99
CA ASN A 105 -7.21 -32.33 20.38
C ASN A 105 -6.54 -33.62 19.81
N ASP A 106 -5.63 -33.49 18.86
CA ASP A 106 -4.99 -34.66 18.24
C ASP A 106 -3.58 -34.91 18.80
N GLU A 107 -2.88 -33.83 19.17
CA GLU A 107 -1.50 -33.91 19.55
C GLU A 107 -1.31 -33.71 21.06
N ASN A 108 -0.30 -34.41 21.64
CA ASN A 108 0.05 -34.23 23.03
C ASN A 108 0.70 -32.87 23.28
N LEU A 109 0.37 -32.23 24.38
CA LEU A 109 0.98 -30.95 24.78
C LEU A 109 2.42 -31.20 25.25
N THR A 110 3.36 -31.06 24.36
CA THR A 110 4.82 -31.18 24.60
C THR A 110 5.53 -29.87 24.27
N GLY A 111 6.69 -29.62 24.88
CA GLY A 111 7.49 -28.43 24.56
C GLY A 111 7.89 -28.36 23.09
N GLN A 112 8.10 -29.51 22.43
CA GLN A 112 8.42 -29.53 21.01
C GLN A 112 7.24 -29.11 20.12
N HIS A 113 6.02 -29.52 20.47
CA HIS A 113 4.80 -29.08 19.76
C HIS A 113 4.57 -27.56 19.91
N VAL A 114 4.77 -27.03 21.10
CA VAL A 114 4.66 -25.57 21.33
C VAL A 114 5.68 -24.80 20.45
N ILE A 115 6.92 -25.29 20.38
CA ILE A 115 7.96 -24.72 19.52
C ILE A 115 7.57 -24.84 18.03
N ALA A 116 7.05 -25.98 17.62
CA ALA A 116 6.63 -26.19 16.23
C ALA A 116 5.49 -25.25 15.83
N ILE A 117 4.47 -25.09 16.70
CA ILE A 117 3.36 -24.14 16.50
C ILE A 117 3.91 -22.72 16.38
N THR A 118 4.75 -22.28 17.33
CA THR A 118 5.33 -20.93 17.34
C THR A 118 6.15 -20.67 16.06
N ARG A 119 6.97 -21.61 15.63
CA ARG A 119 7.77 -21.50 14.40
C ARG A 119 6.88 -21.43 13.15
N SER A 120 5.83 -22.26 13.08
CA SER A 120 4.89 -22.24 11.97
C SER A 120 4.17 -20.90 11.85
N LEU A 121 3.72 -20.34 12.96
CA LEU A 121 3.10 -19.01 12.99
C LEU A 121 4.10 -17.91 12.62
N THR A 122 5.32 -17.95 13.15
CA THR A 122 6.38 -16.98 12.80
C THR A 122 6.65 -17.01 11.30
N SER A 123 6.88 -18.19 10.74
CA SER A 123 7.11 -18.35 9.30
C SER A 123 5.94 -17.83 8.44
N PHE A 124 4.71 -18.01 8.91
CA PHE A 124 3.53 -17.48 8.24
C PHE A 124 3.49 -15.95 8.28
N LEU A 125 3.78 -15.31 9.43
CA LEU A 125 3.85 -13.86 9.53
C LEU A 125 4.98 -13.29 8.66
N ASP A 126 6.15 -13.94 8.64
CA ASP A 126 7.28 -13.55 7.78
C ASP A 126 6.91 -13.58 6.29
N ASP A 127 6.17 -14.61 5.85
CA ASP A 127 5.67 -14.67 4.46
C ASP A 127 4.68 -13.52 4.16
N MET A 128 3.81 -13.19 5.11
CA MET A 128 2.88 -12.06 4.96
C MET A 128 3.60 -10.71 4.93
N ILE A 129 4.67 -10.53 5.72
CA ILE A 129 5.55 -9.36 5.67
C ILE A 129 6.25 -9.28 4.31
N ALA A 130 6.83 -10.38 3.84
CA ALA A 130 7.50 -10.44 2.54
C ALA A 130 6.58 -10.11 1.36
N ARG A 131 5.29 -10.43 1.47
CA ARG A 131 4.26 -10.07 0.49
C ARG A 131 3.78 -8.62 0.61
N GLY A 132 4.20 -7.89 1.62
CA GLY A 132 3.76 -6.52 1.87
C GLY A 132 2.33 -6.41 2.44
N ALA A 133 1.84 -7.45 3.07
CA ALA A 133 0.54 -7.45 3.75
C ALA A 133 0.63 -6.92 5.18
N LEU A 134 1.78 -7.12 5.83
CA LEU A 134 2.08 -6.69 7.18
C LEU A 134 3.32 -5.80 7.20
N LEU A 135 3.35 -4.82 8.10
CA LEU A 135 4.54 -4.03 8.43
C LEU A 135 5.49 -4.80 9.34
N GLY A 136 4.95 -5.64 10.19
CA GLY A 136 5.67 -6.47 11.13
C GLY A 136 4.75 -7.41 11.87
N GLY A 137 5.34 -8.36 12.59
CA GLY A 137 4.61 -9.27 13.44
C GLY A 137 5.58 -10.16 14.21
N ARG A 138 5.16 -10.67 15.32
CA ARG A 138 5.92 -11.61 16.15
C ARG A 138 4.98 -12.53 16.89
N VAL A 139 5.52 -13.68 17.30
CA VAL A 139 4.81 -14.71 18.05
C VAL A 139 5.60 -15.01 19.31
N TRP A 140 4.93 -15.14 20.45
CA TRP A 140 5.61 -15.51 21.70
C TRP A 140 4.74 -16.38 22.59
N PHE A 141 5.42 -17.08 23.49
CA PHE A 141 4.81 -17.81 24.57
C PHE A 141 4.88 -16.97 25.85
N ASP A 142 3.74 -16.68 26.43
CA ASP A 142 3.65 -15.96 27.69
C ASP A 142 3.44 -16.94 28.85
N ARG A 143 4.38 -16.93 29.80
CA ARG A 143 4.37 -17.80 30.96
C ARG A 143 3.23 -17.49 31.92
N ASP A 144 2.88 -16.23 32.04
CA ASP A 144 1.82 -15.77 32.98
C ASP A 144 0.43 -16.20 32.51
N LEU A 145 0.23 -16.26 31.20
CA LEU A 145 -1.00 -16.75 30.58
C LEU A 145 -1.07 -18.29 30.52
N ASN A 146 0.06 -18.99 30.74
CA ASN A 146 0.19 -20.44 30.68
C ASN A 146 0.66 -21.00 32.03
N SER A 147 -0.16 -20.85 33.06
CA SER A 147 0.12 -21.39 34.38
C SER A 147 0.16 -22.92 34.39
N ASN A 148 0.79 -23.50 35.41
CA ASN A 148 0.83 -24.96 35.59
C ASN A 148 -0.55 -25.60 35.56
N SER A 149 -1.53 -24.96 36.23
CA SER A 149 -2.90 -25.45 36.26
C SER A 149 -3.60 -25.39 34.90
N THR A 150 -3.28 -24.37 34.10
CA THR A 150 -3.81 -24.23 32.73
C THR A 150 -3.25 -25.31 31.83
N LEU A 151 -1.92 -25.53 31.90
CA LEU A 151 -1.25 -26.56 31.09
C LEU A 151 -1.64 -27.99 31.49
N GLN A 152 -1.87 -28.25 32.79
CA GLN A 152 -2.39 -29.54 33.27
C GLN A 152 -3.78 -29.86 32.70
N LEU A 153 -4.58 -28.85 32.38
CA LEU A 153 -5.87 -29.00 31.72
C LEU A 153 -5.76 -29.13 30.18
N GLY A 154 -4.55 -29.25 29.64
CA GLY A 154 -4.33 -29.32 28.20
C GLY A 154 -4.59 -28.01 27.45
N LYS A 155 -4.61 -26.88 28.16
CA LYS A 155 -4.86 -25.55 27.57
C LYS A 155 -3.53 -24.84 27.31
N LEU A 156 -3.32 -24.42 26.06
CA LEU A 156 -2.17 -23.65 25.62
C LEU A 156 -2.65 -22.33 25.01
N ARG A 157 -2.00 -21.24 25.38
CA ARG A 157 -2.17 -19.93 24.76
C ARG A 157 -0.85 -19.44 24.16
N VAL A 158 -0.88 -19.13 22.88
CA VAL A 158 0.23 -18.50 22.14
C VAL A 158 -0.26 -17.11 21.73
N GLU A 159 0.53 -16.11 22.03
CA GLU A 159 0.25 -14.72 21.66
C GLU A 159 0.98 -14.35 20.38
N PHE A 160 0.36 -13.51 19.61
CA PHE A 160 1.02 -12.86 18.48
C PHE A 160 0.57 -11.40 18.34
N ASP A 161 1.42 -10.56 17.81
CA ASP A 161 1.07 -9.25 17.30
C ASP A 161 1.32 -9.20 15.77
N ALA A 162 0.61 -8.35 15.11
CA ALA A 162 0.81 -8.07 13.69
C ALA A 162 0.22 -6.69 13.36
N GLU A 163 0.85 -5.96 12.45
CA GLU A 163 0.37 -4.67 11.98
C GLU A 163 0.17 -4.71 10.47
N GLU A 164 -1.04 -4.47 10.02
CA GLU A 164 -1.43 -4.45 8.62
C GLU A 164 -0.95 -3.18 7.91
N VAL A 165 -0.64 -3.30 6.63
CA VAL A 165 -0.24 -2.17 5.78
C VAL A 165 -1.48 -1.37 5.37
N PRO A 166 -1.61 -0.08 5.76
CA PRO A 166 -2.68 0.76 5.27
C PRO A 166 -2.50 1.08 3.78
N PRO A 167 -3.55 1.40 3.04
CA PRO A 167 -3.42 1.87 1.67
C PRO A 167 -2.82 3.28 1.64
N LEU A 168 -2.13 3.61 0.55
CA LEU A 168 -1.76 4.99 0.27
C LEU A 168 -3.03 5.73 -0.21
N GLU A 169 -3.63 6.54 0.64
CA GLU A 169 -4.87 7.25 0.34
C GLU A 169 -4.62 8.62 -0.27
N ASP A 170 -3.65 9.36 0.24
CA ASP A 170 -3.29 10.69 -0.25
C ASP A 170 -1.82 10.74 -0.68
N LEU A 171 -1.61 11.20 -1.89
CA LEU A 171 -0.29 11.40 -2.46
C LEU A 171 -0.16 12.83 -2.98
N SER A 172 0.53 13.67 -2.24
CA SER A 172 0.77 15.06 -2.60
C SER A 172 2.12 15.26 -3.26
N PHE A 173 2.15 15.98 -4.37
CA PHE A 173 3.37 16.36 -5.07
C PHE A 173 3.67 17.84 -4.93
N GLY A 174 4.83 18.18 -4.37
CA GLY A 174 5.36 19.54 -4.37
C GLY A 174 6.18 19.79 -5.63
N SER A 175 5.71 20.61 -6.56
CA SER A 175 6.47 21.02 -7.74
C SER A 175 7.06 22.41 -7.55
N ARG A 176 8.36 22.55 -7.81
CA ARG A 176 9.07 23.83 -7.73
C ARG A 176 9.96 24.01 -8.95
N ARG A 177 9.93 25.21 -9.53
CA ARG A 177 10.91 25.59 -10.53
C ARG A 177 12.22 25.99 -9.85
N ASN A 178 13.35 25.58 -10.43
CA ASN A 178 14.67 25.94 -9.94
C ASN A 178 15.44 26.68 -11.04
N SER A 179 15.58 28.00 -10.87
CA SER A 179 16.29 28.85 -11.83
C SER A 179 17.80 28.61 -11.88
N ALA A 180 18.40 27.97 -10.87
CA ALA A 180 19.83 27.64 -10.88
C ALA A 180 20.25 26.70 -12.02
N TYR A 181 19.29 25.99 -12.63
CA TYR A 181 19.58 25.21 -13.83
C TYR A 181 19.93 26.07 -15.05
N PHE A 182 19.50 27.35 -15.09
CA PHE A 182 19.92 28.29 -16.13
C PHE A 182 21.39 28.70 -16.00
N ASP A 183 21.93 28.74 -14.78
CA ASP A 183 23.35 29.01 -14.55
C ASP A 183 24.22 27.88 -15.14
N ARG A 184 23.77 26.62 -14.99
CA ARG A 184 24.42 25.48 -15.64
C ARG A 184 24.35 25.56 -17.15
N LEU A 185 23.19 25.94 -17.70
CA LEU A 185 23.03 26.14 -19.14
C LEU A 185 23.97 27.23 -19.66
N ALA A 186 24.07 28.37 -18.96
CA ALA A 186 24.98 29.46 -19.32
C ALA A 186 26.45 29.00 -19.32
N GLN A 187 26.86 28.23 -18.29
CA GLN A 187 28.21 27.66 -18.22
C GLN A 187 28.48 26.66 -19.37
N ASP A 188 27.51 25.79 -19.69
CA ASP A 188 27.64 24.85 -20.77
C ASP A 188 27.74 25.54 -22.17
N ILE A 189 26.95 26.58 -22.37
CA ILE A 189 27.04 27.42 -23.58
C ILE A 189 28.41 28.08 -23.64
N GLN A 190 28.88 28.66 -22.55
CA GLN A 190 30.19 29.32 -22.50
C GLN A 190 31.33 28.33 -22.82
N LYS A 191 31.30 27.14 -22.22
CA LYS A 191 32.29 26.08 -22.53
C LYS A 191 32.27 25.66 -23.99
N LYS A 192 31.09 25.43 -24.58
CA LYS A 192 30.93 25.06 -25.96
C LYS A 192 31.40 26.18 -26.91
N MET A 193 31.08 27.42 -26.62
CA MET A 193 31.52 28.56 -27.38
C MET A 193 33.03 28.72 -27.30
N THR A 194 33.65 28.58 -26.13
CA THR A 194 35.11 28.63 -25.98
C THR A 194 35.80 27.49 -26.74
N TYR A 195 35.23 26.29 -26.71
CA TYR A 195 35.80 25.14 -27.45
C TYR A 195 35.71 25.29 -28.96
N GLN A 196 34.58 25.82 -29.48
CA GLN A 196 34.39 25.96 -30.94
C GLN A 196 35.03 27.22 -31.54
N PHE A 197 35.10 28.31 -30.78
CA PHE A 197 35.47 29.64 -31.27
C PHE A 197 36.58 30.32 -30.46
N GLY A 198 37.22 29.60 -29.52
CA GLY A 198 38.23 30.15 -28.64
C GLY A 198 39.34 30.91 -29.34
N ASP A 199 39.90 30.34 -30.38
CA ASP A 199 40.97 30.95 -31.19
C ASP A 199 40.46 32.17 -31.98
N THR A 200 39.23 32.11 -32.46
CA THR A 200 38.62 33.20 -33.24
C THR A 200 38.31 34.41 -32.33
N LEU A 201 37.84 34.20 -31.13
CA LEU A 201 37.53 35.25 -30.17
C LEU A 201 38.79 35.95 -29.64
N GLU A 202 39.90 35.24 -29.44
CA GLU A 202 41.18 35.82 -29.08
C GLU A 202 41.74 36.66 -30.24
N THR A 203 41.60 36.23 -31.48
CA THR A 203 42.01 36.95 -32.65
C THR A 203 41.25 38.29 -32.80
N TYR A 204 39.92 38.25 -32.63
CA TYR A 204 39.10 39.47 -32.65
C TYR A 204 39.41 40.45 -31.48
N ARG A 205 39.69 39.91 -30.29
CA ARG A 205 40.08 40.74 -29.12
C ARG A 205 41.44 41.41 -29.33
N LYS A 206 42.40 40.73 -29.98
CA LYS A 206 43.71 41.32 -30.33
C LYS A 206 43.56 42.41 -31.38
N ALA A 207 42.74 42.17 -32.41
CA ALA A 207 42.49 43.13 -33.48
C ALA A 207 41.73 44.40 -32.99
N ALA A 208 40.90 44.30 -31.99
CA ALA A 208 40.16 45.41 -31.41
C ALA A 208 40.99 46.28 -30.41
N ARG A 209 42.22 45.83 -30.08
CA ARG A 209 43.14 46.54 -29.16
C ARG A 209 44.34 47.13 -29.90
N SER A 210 44.49 46.89 -31.22
CA SER A 210 45.45 47.52 -32.12
C SER A 210 44.81 48.68 -32.88
#